data_603e124860eb1f4712b23941104f37b8
#
_entry.id   603e124860eb1f4712b23941104f37b8
#
_cell.length_a   1.000
_cell.length_b   1.000
_cell.length_c   1.000
_cell.angle_alpha   90.00
_cell.angle_beta   90.00
_cell.angle_gamma   90.00
#
_symmetry.space_group_name_H-M   'P 1'
#
loop_
_entity.id
_entity.type
_entity.pdbx_description
1 polymer ?
#
loop_
_entity_poly.entity_id
_entity_poly.type
_entity_poly.pdbx_seq_one_letter_code
_entity_poly.pdbx_strand_id
1 'polypeptide(L)'
;INFITHERTFMGHGIQMHVNENILGLRNRIALNAKFDKEYLTSYQARLAGAEIAKRFLGTNFLEWRVYNAGSRTLPRWPTNTTREKILIIPSSRSETGNHEDWETPWNLSIDGLDLLLKAVGANKDQVVVRFHPNWLQTVGKSIGRSSHKLYKKWCETNGYHYIDSHESVSTMGLIANCDVAILNGGSAAIEAGALGKKIISLGPSAYKGTGFCRFLETIESIDSFSGFDDWISEEQIFRGTLRYVYTALARVPQYFDYVRAITTTDHIALEGADPSRLENMIKTGAVVADDASIGSAH
;
A
#
# COMPACT_ATOMS: atom_id res chain seq x y z
N ILE A 1 -16.14 6.43 26.64
CA ILE A 1 -16.77 5.23 26.05
C ILE A 1 -15.84 4.76 24.94
N ASN A 2 -15.41 3.51 25.03
CA ASN A 2 -14.67 2.89 23.93
C ASN A 2 -15.63 2.50 22.80
N PHE A 3 -15.14 2.60 21.57
CA PHE A 3 -15.89 2.20 20.38
C PHE A 3 -15.01 1.44 19.41
N ILE A 4 -15.63 0.68 18.52
CA ILE A 4 -14.98 -0.06 17.45
C ILE A 4 -15.55 0.39 16.12
N THR A 5 -14.68 0.66 15.17
CA THR A 5 -15.01 0.79 13.76
C THR A 5 -14.51 -0.43 13.01
N HIS A 6 -15.17 -0.79 11.95
CA HIS A 6 -14.80 -1.98 11.18
C HIS A 6 -15.01 -1.79 9.69
N GLU A 7 -14.25 -2.52 8.92
CA GLU A 7 -14.39 -2.65 7.47
C GLU A 7 -13.85 -4.00 7.02
N ARG A 8 -14.28 -4.44 5.86
CA ARG A 8 -13.69 -5.61 5.24
C ARG A 8 -12.20 -5.40 4.98
N THR A 9 -11.38 -6.37 5.39
CA THR A 9 -9.95 -6.30 5.11
C THR A 9 -9.66 -6.43 3.61
N PHE A 10 -8.59 -5.81 3.15
CA PHE A 10 -8.07 -6.04 1.80
C PHE A 10 -7.10 -7.24 1.75
N MET A 11 -6.74 -7.80 2.91
CA MET A 11 -5.94 -9.02 3.03
C MET A 11 -6.71 -10.04 3.88
N GLY A 12 -6.73 -11.30 3.44
CA GLY A 12 -7.49 -12.34 4.12
C GLY A 12 -8.99 -12.24 3.88
N HIS A 13 -9.77 -12.91 4.72
CA HIS A 13 -11.22 -13.06 4.56
C HIS A 13 -12.04 -12.40 5.67
N GLY A 14 -11.39 -11.70 6.58
CA GLY A 14 -12.03 -11.14 7.76
C GLY A 14 -12.56 -9.72 7.60
N ILE A 15 -13.09 -9.23 8.68
CA ILE A 15 -13.41 -7.83 8.88
C ILE A 15 -12.39 -7.25 9.85
N GLN A 16 -11.60 -6.30 9.38
CA GLN A 16 -10.65 -5.61 10.23
C GLN A 16 -11.36 -4.64 11.18
N MET A 17 -10.79 -4.46 12.38
CA MET A 17 -11.34 -3.59 13.40
C MET A 17 -10.31 -2.60 13.91
N HIS A 18 -10.78 -1.40 14.20
CA HIS A 18 -10.02 -0.36 14.87
C HIS A 18 -10.72 0.03 16.15
N VAL A 19 -9.96 0.30 17.21
CA VAL A 19 -10.48 0.69 18.52
C VAL A 19 -10.20 2.16 18.75
N ASN A 20 -11.23 2.92 19.12
CA ASN A 20 -11.14 4.35 19.38
C ASN A 20 -10.53 5.17 18.24
N GLU A 21 -10.74 4.71 17.03
CA GLU A 21 -10.21 5.28 15.80
C GLU A 21 -11.19 5.05 14.64
N ASN A 22 -11.22 5.98 13.68
CA ASN A 22 -11.93 5.77 12.44
C ASN A 22 -11.28 4.62 11.65
N ILE A 23 -12.06 3.88 10.86
CA ILE A 23 -11.54 2.78 10.04
C ILE A 23 -10.48 3.22 9.02
N LEU A 24 -10.49 4.48 8.59
CA LEU A 24 -9.45 5.07 7.77
C LEU A 24 -8.22 5.52 8.58
N GLY A 25 -8.29 5.50 9.91
CA GLY A 25 -7.20 5.89 10.79
C GLY A 25 -5.97 4.98 10.64
N LEU A 26 -4.81 5.55 10.85
CA LEU A 26 -3.53 4.87 10.69
C LEU A 26 -2.85 4.53 12.02
N ARG A 27 -3.28 5.14 13.12
CA ARG A 27 -2.62 5.04 14.44
C ARG A 27 -2.52 3.61 14.94
N ASN A 28 -3.62 2.87 14.94
CA ASN A 28 -3.64 1.46 15.39
C ASN A 28 -2.71 0.59 14.52
N ARG A 29 -2.74 0.78 13.21
CA ARG A 29 -1.89 0.02 12.28
C ARG A 29 -0.41 0.35 12.44
N ILE A 30 -0.07 1.63 12.52
CA ILE A 30 1.32 2.08 12.72
C ILE A 30 1.87 1.53 14.04
N ALA A 31 1.08 1.58 15.12
CA ALA A 31 1.47 1.01 16.41
C ALA A 31 1.74 -0.49 16.34
N LEU A 32 0.88 -1.25 15.64
CA LEU A 32 1.10 -2.68 15.42
C LEU A 32 2.34 -2.97 14.58
N ASN A 33 2.54 -2.23 13.49
CA ASN A 33 3.74 -2.38 12.66
C ASN A 33 5.01 -2.13 13.47
N ALA A 34 5.07 -1.04 14.23
CA ALA A 34 6.21 -0.69 15.06
C ALA A 34 6.47 -1.75 16.15
N LYS A 35 5.41 -2.32 16.74
CA LYS A 35 5.53 -3.40 17.73
C LYS A 35 6.26 -4.64 17.19
N PHE A 36 6.02 -4.96 15.92
CA PHE A 36 6.51 -6.18 15.28
C PHE A 36 7.63 -5.96 14.26
N ASP A 37 8.13 -4.74 14.10
CA ASP A 37 9.12 -4.38 13.07
C ASP A 37 10.41 -5.21 13.14
N LYS A 38 10.89 -5.52 14.33
CA LYS A 38 12.12 -6.29 14.55
C LYS A 38 11.92 -7.78 14.71
N GLU A 39 10.68 -8.27 14.65
CA GLU A 39 10.40 -9.67 14.86
C GLU A 39 10.82 -10.53 13.65
N TYR A 40 11.40 -11.69 13.96
CA TYR A 40 11.65 -12.71 12.94
C TYR A 40 10.40 -13.58 12.78
N LEU A 41 9.86 -13.61 11.59
CA LEU A 41 8.76 -14.53 11.27
C LEU A 41 9.25 -15.98 11.29
N THR A 42 8.44 -16.88 11.85
CA THR A 42 8.64 -18.32 11.67
C THR A 42 8.47 -18.69 10.19
N SER A 43 8.95 -19.87 9.79
CA SER A 43 8.77 -20.37 8.43
C SER A 43 7.29 -20.49 8.04
N TYR A 44 6.41 -20.79 9.00
CA TYR A 44 4.96 -20.85 8.77
C TYR A 44 4.39 -19.45 8.48
N GLN A 45 4.69 -18.48 9.33
CA GLN A 45 4.25 -17.09 9.18
C GLN A 45 4.74 -16.47 7.87
N ALA A 46 6.01 -16.71 7.52
CA ALA A 46 6.59 -16.24 6.27
C ALA A 46 5.91 -16.87 5.04
N ARG A 47 5.54 -18.17 5.11
CA ARG A 47 4.80 -18.84 4.04
C ARG A 47 3.39 -18.28 3.86
N LEU A 48 2.69 -17.97 4.95
CA LEU A 48 1.36 -17.34 4.87
C LEU A 48 1.44 -15.97 4.21
N ALA A 49 2.37 -15.11 4.64
CA ALA A 49 2.59 -13.81 4.03
C ALA A 49 2.99 -13.92 2.56
N GLY A 50 3.90 -14.84 2.24
CA GLY A 50 4.33 -15.09 0.87
C GLY A 50 3.21 -15.60 -0.04
N ALA A 51 2.32 -16.46 0.47
CA ALA A 51 1.15 -16.93 -0.27
C ALA A 51 0.19 -15.78 -0.58
N GLU A 52 -0.03 -14.86 0.35
CA GLU A 52 -0.89 -13.69 0.14
C GLU A 52 -0.27 -12.73 -0.90
N ILE A 53 1.04 -12.50 -0.83
CA ILE A 53 1.77 -11.74 -1.85
C ILE A 53 1.64 -12.43 -3.22
N ALA A 54 1.84 -13.75 -3.28
CA ALA A 54 1.74 -14.51 -4.53
C ALA A 54 0.36 -14.39 -5.19
N LYS A 55 -0.74 -14.36 -4.41
CA LYS A 55 -2.09 -14.12 -4.94
C LYS A 55 -2.18 -12.80 -5.70
N ARG A 56 -1.45 -11.76 -5.26
CA ARG A 56 -1.44 -10.46 -5.94
C ARG A 56 -0.75 -10.55 -7.32
N PHE A 57 0.40 -11.23 -7.40
CA PHE A 57 1.10 -11.43 -8.66
C PHE A 57 0.35 -12.35 -9.63
N LEU A 58 -0.29 -13.39 -9.11
CA LEU A 58 -1.07 -14.33 -9.90
C LEU A 58 -2.45 -13.78 -10.31
N GLY A 59 -2.84 -12.65 -9.77
CA GLY A 59 -4.16 -12.13 -9.98
C GLY A 59 -5.25 -13.05 -9.41
N THR A 60 -5.02 -13.80 -8.36
CA THR A 60 -6.00 -14.68 -7.68
C THR A 60 -6.50 -14.13 -6.34
N ASN A 61 -6.19 -12.88 -6.05
CA ASN A 61 -6.67 -12.17 -4.89
C ASN A 61 -8.11 -11.65 -5.11
N PHE A 62 -9.14 -12.42 -4.76
CA PHE A 62 -10.55 -12.14 -5.06
C PHE A 62 -11.20 -11.04 -4.22
N LEU A 63 -10.55 -10.56 -3.18
CA LEU A 63 -11.09 -9.58 -2.26
C LEU A 63 -10.65 -8.15 -2.57
N GLU A 64 -9.71 -7.95 -3.48
CA GLU A 64 -9.31 -6.63 -3.97
C GLU A 64 -10.02 -6.26 -5.28
N TRP A 65 -10.20 -4.98 -5.53
CA TRP A 65 -10.70 -4.48 -6.81
C TRP A 65 -9.69 -4.75 -7.93
N ARG A 66 -10.06 -5.64 -8.86
CA ARG A 66 -9.13 -6.20 -9.82
C ARG A 66 -9.36 -5.91 -11.26
N VAL A 67 -10.42 -5.23 -11.55
CA VAL A 67 -10.82 -4.96 -12.94
C VAL A 67 -9.66 -4.43 -13.79
N TYR A 68 -8.62 -3.95 -13.14
CA TYR A 68 -7.49 -3.26 -13.76
C TYR A 68 -6.25 -4.10 -14.01
N ASN A 69 -6.10 -5.21 -13.32
CA ASN A 69 -4.90 -6.04 -13.44
C ASN A 69 -5.15 -7.32 -14.24
N ALA A 70 -6.40 -7.59 -14.61
CA ALA A 70 -6.79 -8.83 -15.27
C ALA A 70 -6.31 -9.00 -16.72
N GLY A 71 -5.81 -7.94 -17.35
CA GLY A 71 -5.64 -7.90 -18.81
C GLY A 71 -4.22 -8.04 -19.36
N SER A 72 -3.15 -7.83 -18.59
CA SER A 72 -1.81 -7.84 -19.15
C SER A 72 -0.87 -8.76 -18.39
N ARG A 73 -0.52 -9.89 -19.01
CA ARG A 73 0.52 -10.83 -18.56
C ARG A 73 1.90 -10.52 -19.13
N THR A 74 2.02 -9.57 -20.04
CA THR A 74 3.29 -9.20 -20.65
C THR A 74 4.05 -8.26 -19.73
N LEU A 75 5.26 -8.62 -19.37
CA LEU A 75 6.18 -7.71 -18.69
C LEU A 75 6.58 -6.61 -19.69
N PRO A 76 6.18 -5.35 -19.50
CA PRO A 76 6.59 -4.29 -20.39
C PRO A 76 8.10 -4.10 -20.28
N ARG A 77 8.76 -3.78 -21.38
CA ARG A 77 10.11 -3.22 -21.31
C ARG A 77 10.02 -1.84 -20.67
N TRP A 78 11.09 -1.42 -20.01
CA TRP A 78 11.15 -0.04 -19.53
C TRP A 78 11.02 0.91 -20.71
N PRO A 79 10.09 1.88 -20.65
CA PRO A 79 9.70 2.63 -21.85
C PRO A 79 10.70 3.71 -22.28
N THR A 80 11.69 3.99 -21.45
CA THR A 80 12.73 4.99 -21.75
C THR A 80 14.11 4.36 -21.82
N ASN A 81 15.05 5.04 -22.47
CA ASN A 81 16.45 4.63 -22.51
C ASN A 81 17.24 5.37 -21.45
N THR A 82 17.48 4.73 -20.32
CA THR A 82 18.33 5.28 -19.24
C THR A 82 19.34 4.25 -18.78
N THR A 83 20.54 4.71 -18.43
CA THR A 83 21.60 3.93 -17.76
C THR A 83 21.66 4.23 -16.25
N ARG A 84 20.83 5.14 -15.79
CA ARG A 84 20.68 5.52 -14.37
C ARG A 84 19.49 4.79 -13.75
N GLU A 85 19.27 5.00 -12.45
CA GLU A 85 18.14 4.37 -11.74
C GLU A 85 16.80 4.68 -12.42
N LYS A 86 16.02 3.65 -12.60
CA LYS A 86 14.67 3.70 -13.15
C LYS A 86 13.68 4.01 -12.04
N ILE A 87 13.08 5.16 -12.10
CA ILE A 87 12.16 5.70 -11.08
C ILE A 87 10.72 5.51 -11.57
N LEU A 88 9.96 4.67 -10.88
CA LEU A 88 8.54 4.47 -11.15
C LEU A 88 7.70 5.24 -10.13
N ILE A 89 6.89 6.17 -10.59
CA ILE A 89 5.93 6.90 -9.76
C ILE A 89 4.56 6.25 -9.92
N ILE A 90 3.97 5.83 -8.78
CA ILE A 90 2.65 5.19 -8.72
C ILE A 90 1.77 5.98 -7.76
N PRO A 91 1.08 7.02 -8.23
CA PRO A 91 0.18 7.80 -7.40
C PRO A 91 -1.02 6.97 -6.95
N SER A 92 -1.46 7.19 -5.71
CA SER A 92 -2.67 6.59 -5.16
C SER A 92 -3.94 7.36 -5.56
N SER A 93 -5.09 6.75 -5.34
CA SER A 93 -6.38 7.41 -5.53
C SER A 93 -6.78 8.17 -4.26
N ARG A 94 -6.74 9.50 -4.31
CA ARG A 94 -7.14 10.35 -3.16
C ARG A 94 -8.64 10.27 -2.83
N SER A 95 -9.46 9.70 -3.72
CA SER A 95 -10.89 9.54 -3.46
C SER A 95 -11.21 8.56 -2.33
N GLU A 96 -10.26 7.70 -1.97
CA GLU A 96 -10.46 6.67 -0.95
C GLU A 96 -10.13 7.18 0.46
N THR A 97 -9.26 8.16 0.59
CA THR A 97 -8.73 8.64 1.87
C THR A 97 -8.88 10.15 2.08
N GLY A 98 -9.48 10.83 1.12
CA GLY A 98 -9.63 12.29 1.14
C GLY A 98 -10.41 12.77 2.37
N ASN A 99 -9.94 13.86 2.97
CA ASN A 99 -10.52 14.53 4.15
C ASN A 99 -10.35 13.77 5.49
N HIS A 100 -9.51 12.75 5.58
CA HIS A 100 -9.12 12.16 6.86
C HIS A 100 -7.78 12.73 7.31
N GLU A 101 -7.69 13.22 8.54
CA GLU A 101 -6.49 13.89 9.09
C GLU A 101 -5.20 13.07 9.01
N ASP A 102 -5.29 11.75 9.24
CA ASP A 102 -4.12 10.85 9.17
C ASP A 102 -3.55 10.70 7.75
N TRP A 103 -4.27 11.15 6.72
CA TRP A 103 -3.87 11.09 5.32
C TRP A 103 -3.51 12.45 4.73
N GLU A 104 -3.49 13.47 5.56
CA GLU A 104 -3.04 14.79 5.12
C GLU A 104 -1.54 14.81 4.83
N THR A 105 -1.16 15.61 3.87
CA THR A 105 0.22 15.86 3.49
C THR A 105 0.49 17.35 3.45
N PRO A 106 1.73 17.81 3.64
CA PRO A 106 2.09 19.22 3.55
C PRO A 106 2.04 19.76 2.11
N TRP A 107 1.83 18.89 1.13
CA TRP A 107 1.81 19.24 -0.28
C TRP A 107 0.48 19.90 -0.65
N ASN A 108 0.50 21.11 -1.19
CA ASN A 108 -0.69 21.77 -1.72
C ASN A 108 -1.31 20.96 -2.87
N LEU A 109 -0.45 20.49 -3.77
CA LEU A 109 -0.79 19.53 -4.82
C LEU A 109 0.02 18.25 -4.60
N SER A 110 -0.57 17.11 -4.98
CA SER A 110 0.10 15.80 -4.81
C SER A 110 1.40 15.66 -5.62
N ILE A 111 1.65 16.54 -6.58
CA ILE A 111 2.88 16.60 -7.39
C ILE A 111 3.98 17.44 -6.75
N ASP A 112 3.69 18.31 -5.77
CA ASP A 112 4.67 19.23 -5.21
C ASP A 112 5.82 18.49 -4.50
N GLY A 113 5.49 17.48 -3.71
CA GLY A 113 6.49 16.61 -3.08
C GLY A 113 7.31 15.79 -4.10
N LEU A 114 6.69 15.39 -5.22
CA LEU A 114 7.40 14.73 -6.31
C LEU A 114 8.42 15.65 -6.97
N ASP A 115 8.05 16.90 -7.26
CA ASP A 115 8.97 17.88 -7.86
C ASP A 115 10.17 18.16 -6.94
N LEU A 116 9.91 18.32 -5.64
CA LEU A 116 10.98 18.51 -4.65
C LEU A 116 11.92 17.30 -4.60
N LEU A 117 11.37 16.10 -4.50
CA LEU A 117 12.17 14.88 -4.43
C LEU A 117 12.98 14.65 -5.70
N LEU A 118 12.36 14.72 -6.88
CA LEU A 118 13.05 14.51 -8.15
C LEU A 118 14.18 15.53 -8.37
N LYS A 119 13.95 16.77 -7.95
CA LYS A 119 14.99 17.82 -7.95
C LYS A 119 16.12 17.51 -6.96
N ALA A 120 15.79 17.11 -5.74
CA ALA A 120 16.78 16.78 -4.71
C ALA A 120 17.72 15.65 -5.13
N VAL A 121 17.18 14.61 -5.81
CA VAL A 121 17.99 13.49 -6.32
C VAL A 121 18.59 13.73 -7.70
N GLY A 122 18.39 14.89 -8.30
CA GLY A 122 18.92 15.23 -9.64
C GLY A 122 18.41 14.28 -10.73
N ALA A 123 17.13 13.85 -10.64
CA ALA A 123 16.56 12.92 -11.60
C ALA A 123 16.38 13.58 -12.97
N ASN A 124 16.74 12.85 -14.03
CA ASN A 124 16.50 13.26 -15.41
C ASN A 124 15.16 12.68 -15.89
N LYS A 125 14.55 13.34 -16.87
CA LYS A 125 13.27 12.92 -17.44
C LYS A 125 13.25 11.46 -17.92
N ASP A 126 14.37 10.98 -18.47
CA ASP A 126 14.49 9.62 -18.99
C ASP A 126 14.56 8.53 -17.90
N GLN A 127 14.74 8.92 -16.64
CA GLN A 127 14.68 8.01 -15.51
C GLN A 127 13.26 7.80 -15.00
N VAL A 128 12.35 8.75 -15.27
CA VAL A 128 11.03 8.84 -14.63
C VAL A 128 9.94 8.28 -15.52
N VAL A 129 9.21 7.33 -14.98
CA VAL A 129 7.98 6.80 -15.57
C VAL A 129 6.85 6.94 -14.55
N VAL A 130 5.72 7.47 -14.98
CA VAL A 130 4.55 7.69 -14.13
C VAL A 130 3.42 6.76 -14.57
N ARG A 131 2.99 5.85 -13.71
CA ARG A 131 1.83 4.97 -13.96
C ARG A 131 0.59 5.59 -13.34
N PHE A 132 -0.30 6.14 -14.15
CA PHE A 132 -1.55 6.71 -13.67
C PHE A 132 -2.44 5.64 -13.04
N HIS A 133 -3.14 6.05 -11.97
CA HIS A 133 -3.99 5.12 -11.24
C HIS A 133 -5.19 4.70 -12.11
N PRO A 134 -5.44 3.41 -12.27
CA PRO A 134 -6.51 2.95 -13.16
C PRO A 134 -7.91 3.45 -12.75
N ASN A 135 -8.16 3.70 -11.45
CA ASN A 135 -9.46 4.20 -10.96
C ASN A 135 -9.78 5.64 -11.35
N TRP A 136 -8.80 6.43 -11.79
CA TRP A 136 -9.04 7.85 -12.03
C TRP A 136 -10.10 8.15 -13.10
N LEU A 137 -10.29 7.23 -14.03
CA LEU A 137 -11.28 7.37 -15.11
C LEU A 137 -12.56 6.58 -14.87
N GLN A 138 -12.74 6.01 -13.66
CA GLN A 138 -13.89 5.17 -13.35
C GLN A 138 -15.08 5.92 -12.75
N THR A 139 -16.15 5.15 -12.46
CA THR A 139 -17.45 5.71 -12.10
C THR A 139 -17.48 6.25 -10.69
N VAL A 140 -16.82 5.59 -9.74
CA VAL A 140 -16.77 6.00 -8.34
C VAL A 140 -15.65 7.01 -8.15
N GLY A 141 -15.92 8.15 -7.50
CA GLY A 141 -14.95 9.22 -7.29
C GLY A 141 -14.52 9.94 -8.58
N LYS A 142 -15.35 9.89 -9.63
CA LYS A 142 -15.05 10.35 -10.99
C LYS A 142 -14.55 11.79 -11.10
N SER A 143 -15.04 12.72 -10.27
CA SER A 143 -14.61 14.12 -10.29
C SER A 143 -13.18 14.29 -9.79
N ILE A 144 -12.87 13.66 -8.64
CA ILE A 144 -11.53 13.70 -8.01
C ILE A 144 -10.53 12.94 -8.90
N GLY A 145 -10.92 11.77 -9.42
CA GLY A 145 -10.07 10.99 -10.30
C GLY A 145 -9.72 11.75 -11.58
N ARG A 146 -10.70 12.41 -12.23
CA ARG A 146 -10.46 13.24 -13.41
C ARG A 146 -9.57 14.44 -13.13
N SER A 147 -9.71 15.07 -11.97
CA SER A 147 -8.84 16.17 -11.56
C SER A 147 -7.41 15.70 -11.35
N SER A 148 -7.23 14.56 -10.69
CA SER A 148 -5.91 13.92 -10.52
C SER A 148 -5.29 13.56 -11.88
N HIS A 149 -6.06 12.93 -12.77
CA HIS A 149 -5.60 12.58 -14.10
C HIS A 149 -5.10 13.80 -14.88
N LYS A 150 -5.90 14.88 -14.92
CA LYS A 150 -5.51 16.13 -15.59
C LYS A 150 -4.26 16.76 -14.99
N LEU A 151 -4.15 16.78 -13.66
CA LEU A 151 -3.01 17.32 -12.95
C LEU A 151 -1.72 16.57 -13.32
N TYR A 152 -1.72 15.26 -13.16
CA TYR A 152 -0.56 14.43 -13.46
C TYR A 152 -0.20 14.43 -14.94
N LYS A 153 -1.18 14.41 -15.83
CA LYS A 153 -0.94 14.49 -17.26
C LYS A 153 -0.22 15.79 -17.63
N LYS A 154 -0.77 16.94 -17.20
CA LYS A 154 -0.16 18.24 -17.44
C LYS A 154 1.27 18.31 -16.86
N TRP A 155 1.45 17.78 -15.64
CA TRP A 155 2.75 17.74 -14.99
C TRP A 155 3.77 16.90 -15.76
N CYS A 156 3.41 15.72 -16.24
CA CYS A 156 4.27 14.89 -17.06
C CYS A 156 4.63 15.56 -18.38
N GLU A 157 3.65 16.13 -19.08
CA GLU A 157 3.86 16.84 -20.35
C GLU A 157 4.78 18.06 -20.18
N THR A 158 4.62 18.81 -19.08
CA THR A 158 5.45 20.00 -18.79
C THR A 158 6.91 19.62 -18.52
N ASN A 159 7.16 18.51 -17.82
CA ASN A 159 8.49 18.06 -17.44
C ASN A 159 9.11 17.08 -18.45
N GLY A 160 8.36 16.64 -19.43
CA GLY A 160 8.78 15.66 -20.43
C GLY A 160 8.93 14.24 -19.85
N TYR A 161 8.22 13.93 -18.77
CA TYR A 161 8.22 12.60 -18.18
C TYR A 161 7.37 11.64 -18.99
N HIS A 162 7.84 10.41 -19.13
CA HIS A 162 7.03 9.35 -19.73
C HIS A 162 5.90 8.96 -18.77
N TYR A 163 4.68 8.87 -19.27
CA TYR A 163 3.56 8.37 -18.49
C TYR A 163 2.80 7.26 -19.20
N ILE A 164 2.19 6.40 -18.42
CA ILE A 164 1.30 5.34 -18.86
C ILE A 164 -0.08 5.69 -18.33
N ASP A 165 -1.00 5.96 -19.23
CA ASP A 165 -2.32 6.47 -18.91
C ASP A 165 -3.18 5.41 -18.18
N SER A 166 -4.21 5.87 -17.46
CA SER A 166 -5.13 5.02 -16.69
C SER A 166 -5.82 3.94 -17.51
N HIS A 167 -6.07 4.18 -18.78
CA HIS A 167 -6.75 3.24 -19.68
C HIS A 167 -5.80 2.26 -20.39
N GLU A 168 -4.50 2.49 -20.30
CA GLU A 168 -3.54 1.60 -20.94
C GLU A 168 -3.42 0.27 -20.23
N SER A 169 -3.52 -0.82 -21.00
CA SER A 169 -3.43 -2.20 -20.48
C SER A 169 -1.98 -2.63 -20.24
N VAL A 170 -1.23 -1.83 -19.47
CA VAL A 170 0.16 -2.13 -19.09
C VAL A 170 0.19 -2.62 -17.66
N SER A 171 0.88 -3.72 -17.42
CA SER A 171 1.02 -4.31 -16.10
C SER A 171 1.83 -3.41 -15.16
N THR A 172 1.20 -2.91 -14.10
CA THR A 172 1.89 -2.17 -13.03
C THR A 172 2.96 -3.03 -12.36
N MET A 173 2.68 -4.32 -12.15
CA MET A 173 3.66 -5.27 -11.60
C MET A 173 4.87 -5.45 -12.51
N GLY A 174 4.64 -5.48 -13.83
CA GLY A 174 5.72 -5.53 -14.81
C GLY A 174 6.59 -4.28 -14.79
N LEU A 175 6.00 -3.10 -14.59
CA LEU A 175 6.76 -1.86 -14.40
C LEU A 175 7.57 -1.89 -13.11
N ILE A 176 6.96 -2.32 -12.00
CA ILE A 176 7.65 -2.48 -10.71
C ILE A 176 8.83 -3.45 -10.84
N ALA A 177 8.66 -4.57 -11.54
CA ALA A 177 9.74 -5.52 -11.75
C ALA A 177 10.94 -4.90 -12.48
N ASN A 178 10.70 -3.94 -13.38
CA ASN A 178 11.72 -3.28 -14.18
C ASN A 178 12.25 -1.96 -13.59
N CYS A 179 11.66 -1.42 -12.52
CA CYS A 179 12.19 -0.23 -11.87
C CYS A 179 13.24 -0.58 -10.81
N ASP A 180 14.01 0.43 -10.41
CA ASP A 180 14.96 0.36 -9.29
C ASP A 180 14.35 1.01 -8.03
N VAL A 181 13.57 2.06 -8.24
CA VAL A 181 12.91 2.86 -7.19
C VAL A 181 11.42 3.01 -7.50
N ALA A 182 10.57 2.73 -6.53
CA ALA A 182 9.15 3.01 -6.57
C ALA A 182 8.79 4.18 -5.64
N ILE A 183 8.17 5.23 -6.19
CA ILE A 183 7.70 6.39 -5.41
C ILE A 183 6.18 6.34 -5.35
N LEU A 184 5.64 6.41 -4.15
CA LEU A 184 4.23 6.21 -3.83
C LEU A 184 3.69 7.36 -2.97
N ASN A 185 2.37 7.50 -2.94
CA ASN A 185 1.65 8.34 -1.99
C ASN A 185 0.71 7.48 -1.13
N GLY A 186 1.27 6.46 -0.46
CA GLY A 186 0.51 5.60 0.44
C GLY A 186 -0.20 4.39 -0.19
N GLY A 187 -0.02 4.13 -1.48
CA GLY A 187 -0.70 3.04 -2.20
C GLY A 187 -0.18 1.64 -1.87
N SER A 188 -1.03 0.62 -2.03
CA SER A 188 -0.72 -0.79 -1.75
C SER A 188 0.33 -1.41 -2.69
N ALA A 189 0.69 -0.75 -3.79
CA ALA A 189 1.78 -1.17 -4.68
C ALA A 189 3.16 -1.25 -3.99
N ALA A 190 3.28 -0.68 -2.77
CA ALA A 190 4.43 -0.89 -1.90
C ALA A 190 4.67 -2.37 -1.57
N ILE A 191 3.62 -3.19 -1.51
CA ILE A 191 3.73 -4.62 -1.21
C ILE A 191 4.42 -5.34 -2.38
N GLU A 192 4.00 -5.07 -3.61
CA GLU A 192 4.61 -5.66 -4.80
C GLU A 192 6.05 -5.19 -4.97
N ALA A 193 6.30 -3.90 -4.79
CA ALA A 193 7.65 -3.34 -4.86
C ALA A 193 8.56 -3.93 -3.77
N GLY A 194 8.07 -4.04 -2.54
CA GLY A 194 8.81 -4.64 -1.44
C GLY A 194 9.06 -6.14 -1.59
N ALA A 195 8.09 -6.88 -2.16
CA ALA A 195 8.26 -8.30 -2.49
C ALA A 195 9.32 -8.55 -3.57
N LEU A 196 9.60 -7.55 -4.40
CA LEU A 196 10.66 -7.58 -5.40
C LEU A 196 11.94 -6.88 -4.94
N GLY A 197 12.06 -6.56 -3.66
CA GLY A 197 13.25 -5.91 -3.08
C GLY A 197 13.53 -4.50 -3.59
N LYS A 198 12.54 -3.82 -4.19
CA LYS A 198 12.72 -2.49 -4.76
C LYS A 198 12.86 -1.42 -3.69
N LYS A 199 13.66 -0.39 -3.92
CA LYS A 199 13.71 0.81 -3.09
C LYS A 199 12.35 1.51 -3.12
N ILE A 200 11.77 1.80 -1.96
CA ILE A 200 10.41 2.35 -1.87
C ILE A 200 10.42 3.64 -1.09
N ILE A 201 9.88 4.69 -1.70
CA ILE A 201 9.64 5.97 -1.05
C ILE A 201 8.13 6.22 -0.99
N SER A 202 7.63 6.62 0.17
CA SER A 202 6.29 7.20 0.31
C SER A 202 6.39 8.68 0.63
N LEU A 203 5.73 9.50 -0.20
CA LEU A 203 5.60 10.94 0.01
C LEU A 203 4.34 11.30 0.80
N GLY A 204 3.59 10.32 1.23
CA GLY A 204 2.39 10.48 2.04
C GLY A 204 2.24 9.36 3.05
N PRO A 205 1.33 9.56 4.02
CA PRO A 205 1.00 8.58 5.04
C PRO A 205 0.53 7.26 4.43
N SER A 206 0.76 6.17 5.15
CA SER A 206 0.28 4.86 4.72
C SER A 206 0.17 3.87 5.87
N ALA A 207 -0.63 2.82 5.62
CA ALA A 207 -0.83 1.73 6.56
C ALA A 207 0.44 0.88 6.83
N TYR A 208 1.49 1.01 6.01
CA TYR A 208 2.76 0.30 6.19
C TYR A 208 3.85 1.15 6.87
N LYS A 209 3.52 2.34 7.38
CA LYS A 209 4.44 3.13 8.20
C LYS A 209 4.86 2.35 9.45
N GLY A 210 6.11 2.47 9.85
CA GLY A 210 6.68 1.75 11.00
C GLY A 210 7.16 0.34 10.69
N THR A 211 7.20 -0.10 9.43
CA THR A 211 7.63 -1.47 9.05
C THR A 211 9.06 -1.58 8.57
N GLY A 212 9.76 -0.45 8.40
CA GLY A 212 11.15 -0.40 8.00
C GLY A 212 11.46 -0.72 6.52
N PHE A 213 10.51 -1.25 5.73
CA PHE A 213 10.78 -1.59 4.33
C PHE A 213 10.56 -0.44 3.34
N CYS A 214 9.95 0.65 3.77
CA CYS A 214 9.67 1.84 2.99
C CYS A 214 10.26 3.07 3.68
N ARG A 215 10.90 3.97 2.93
CA ARG A 215 11.36 5.26 3.43
C ARG A 215 10.25 6.29 3.26
N PHE A 216 9.94 7.01 4.33
CA PHE A 216 8.90 8.04 4.35
C PHE A 216 9.55 9.42 4.25
N LEU A 217 9.23 10.17 3.20
CA LEU A 217 9.65 11.54 2.97
C LEU A 217 8.40 12.42 2.93
N GLU A 218 7.80 12.62 4.10
CA GLU A 218 6.48 13.25 4.25
C GLU A 218 6.56 14.75 4.51
N THR A 219 7.75 15.33 4.65
CA THR A 219 7.97 16.76 4.90
C THR A 219 9.08 17.31 4.00
N ILE A 220 9.12 18.63 3.86
CA ILE A 220 10.18 19.30 3.09
C ILE A 220 11.56 18.96 3.69
N GLU A 221 11.69 19.04 5.01
CA GLU A 221 12.93 18.76 5.71
C GLU A 221 13.41 17.33 5.49
N SER A 222 12.48 16.37 5.41
CA SER A 222 12.82 14.97 5.13
C SER A 222 13.33 14.77 3.71
N ILE A 223 12.83 15.53 2.74
CA ILE A 223 13.33 15.52 1.37
C ILE A 223 14.69 16.24 1.28
N ASP A 224 14.84 17.40 1.92
CA ASP A 224 16.09 18.18 1.92
C ASP A 224 17.25 17.42 2.57
N SER A 225 16.96 16.58 3.56
CA SER A 225 17.95 15.71 4.22
C SER A 225 18.19 14.38 3.50
N PHE A 226 17.45 14.11 2.42
CA PHE A 226 17.58 12.85 1.70
C PHE A 226 18.82 12.84 0.80
N SER A 227 19.77 11.95 1.13
CA SER A 227 21.07 11.85 0.44
C SER A 227 21.03 11.09 -0.90
N GLY A 228 19.84 10.65 -1.35
CA GLY A 228 19.71 9.87 -2.57
C GLY A 228 19.52 8.37 -2.34
N PHE A 229 19.74 7.57 -3.39
CA PHE A 229 19.37 6.16 -3.39
C PHE A 229 20.52 5.21 -2.98
N ASP A 230 21.74 5.70 -2.79
CA ASP A 230 22.93 4.85 -2.54
C ASP A 230 22.92 4.28 -1.11
N ASP A 231 22.51 5.09 -0.13
CA ASP A 231 22.36 4.65 1.27
C ASP A 231 20.98 4.01 1.49
N TRP A 232 20.84 2.75 1.13
CA TRP A 232 19.59 2.01 1.24
C TRP A 232 19.79 0.68 1.97
N ILE A 233 18.76 0.23 2.65
CA ILE A 233 18.73 -1.13 3.22
C ILE A 233 18.76 -2.17 2.07
N SER A 234 19.29 -3.36 2.36
CA SER A 234 19.41 -4.42 1.35
C SER A 234 18.05 -4.89 0.82
N GLU A 235 18.04 -5.43 -0.39
CA GLU A 235 16.84 -6.06 -0.99
C GLU A 235 16.23 -7.12 -0.05
N GLU A 236 17.07 -7.90 0.62
CA GLU A 236 16.64 -8.89 1.60
C GLU A 236 15.92 -8.25 2.79
N GLN A 237 16.44 -7.14 3.30
CA GLN A 237 15.79 -6.42 4.42
C GLN A 237 14.44 -5.82 3.99
N ILE A 238 14.36 -5.28 2.77
CA ILE A 238 13.09 -4.80 2.18
C ILE A 238 12.10 -5.96 2.10
N PHE A 239 12.50 -7.08 1.51
CA PHE A 239 11.63 -8.25 1.37
C PHE A 239 11.15 -8.79 2.71
N ARG A 240 12.05 -8.95 3.69
CA ARG A 240 11.70 -9.39 5.05
C ARG A 240 10.74 -8.42 5.75
N GLY A 241 10.97 -7.11 5.61
CA GLY A 241 10.06 -6.08 6.13
C GLY A 241 8.67 -6.16 5.50
N THR A 242 8.62 -6.40 4.20
CA THR A 242 7.36 -6.60 3.47
C THR A 242 6.61 -7.84 3.95
N LEU A 243 7.28 -8.97 4.15
CA LEU A 243 6.66 -10.17 4.72
C LEU A 243 6.10 -9.92 6.13
N ARG A 244 6.84 -9.19 6.98
CA ARG A 244 6.34 -8.82 8.32
C ARG A 244 5.10 -7.95 8.26
N TYR A 245 5.09 -6.96 7.38
CA TYR A 245 3.92 -6.11 7.17
C TYR A 245 2.71 -6.93 6.72
N VAL A 246 2.89 -7.75 5.68
CA VAL A 246 1.80 -8.57 5.13
C VAL A 246 1.28 -9.55 6.19
N TYR A 247 2.17 -10.20 6.94
CA TYR A 247 1.76 -11.07 8.03
C TYR A 247 1.01 -10.30 9.13
N THR A 248 1.49 -9.11 9.49
CA THR A 248 0.81 -8.27 10.49
C THR A 248 -0.57 -7.85 10.01
N ALA A 249 -0.70 -7.44 8.76
CA ALA A 249 -1.99 -7.07 8.18
C ALA A 249 -2.94 -8.27 8.06
N LEU A 250 -2.42 -9.46 7.78
CA LEU A 250 -3.20 -10.69 7.61
C LEU A 250 -3.66 -11.28 8.95
N ALA A 251 -2.78 -11.28 9.95
CA ALA A 251 -2.94 -12.08 11.17
C ALA A 251 -3.07 -11.28 12.47
N ARG A 252 -2.43 -10.11 12.54
CA ARG A 252 -2.29 -9.35 13.79
C ARG A 252 -3.20 -8.13 13.86
N VAL A 253 -3.57 -7.56 12.72
CA VAL A 253 -4.68 -6.60 12.70
C VAL A 253 -5.92 -7.38 13.12
N PRO A 254 -6.66 -6.93 14.15
CA PRO A 254 -7.85 -7.64 14.62
C PRO A 254 -8.83 -7.85 13.50
N GLN A 255 -9.18 -9.10 13.27
CA GLN A 255 -10.13 -9.50 12.25
C GLN A 255 -11.18 -10.41 12.87
N TYR A 256 -12.41 -10.32 12.38
CA TYR A 256 -13.53 -11.11 12.85
C TYR A 256 -13.78 -12.29 11.91
N PHE A 257 -12.87 -13.24 11.89
CA PHE A 257 -13.04 -14.46 11.10
C PHE A 257 -14.15 -15.36 11.66
N ASP A 258 -14.31 -15.37 12.97
CA ASP A 258 -15.21 -16.27 13.67
C ASP A 258 -16.68 -15.89 13.48
N TYR A 259 -16.98 -14.63 13.19
CA TYR A 259 -18.35 -14.15 12.97
C TYR A 259 -18.70 -13.92 11.53
N VAL A 260 -17.76 -13.37 10.78
CA VAL A 260 -18.00 -12.92 9.41
C VAL A 260 -16.80 -13.29 8.54
N ARG A 261 -17.09 -13.99 7.46
CA ARG A 261 -16.12 -14.34 6.44
C ARG A 261 -16.49 -13.67 5.13
N ALA A 262 -15.59 -12.86 4.59
CA ALA A 262 -15.78 -12.27 3.27
C ALA A 262 -15.57 -13.32 2.17
N ILE A 263 -16.48 -13.37 1.22
CA ILE A 263 -16.46 -14.29 0.07
C ILE A 263 -16.03 -13.54 -1.18
N THR A 264 -16.59 -12.35 -1.39
CA THR A 264 -16.24 -11.44 -2.50
C THR A 264 -16.03 -10.02 -1.97
N THR A 265 -15.83 -9.08 -2.85
CA THR A 265 -15.75 -7.64 -2.48
C THR A 265 -17.04 -7.11 -1.85
N THR A 266 -18.18 -7.74 -2.09
CA THR A 266 -19.49 -7.29 -1.63
C THR A 266 -20.23 -8.31 -0.75
N ASP A 267 -19.86 -9.60 -0.84
CA ASP A 267 -20.58 -10.67 -0.18
C ASP A 267 -19.79 -11.23 1.00
N HIS A 268 -20.52 -11.56 2.05
CA HIS A 268 -19.98 -12.19 3.25
C HIS A 268 -20.97 -13.22 3.79
N ILE A 269 -20.47 -14.15 4.57
CA ILE A 269 -21.28 -15.08 5.35
C ILE A 269 -21.10 -14.77 6.83
N ALA A 270 -22.20 -14.84 7.57
CA ALA A 270 -22.18 -14.86 9.02
C ALA A 270 -21.99 -16.29 9.51
N LEU A 271 -21.20 -16.49 10.55
CA LEU A 271 -20.93 -17.79 11.17
C LEU A 271 -21.58 -17.81 12.54
N GLU A 272 -22.22 -18.93 12.88
CA GLU A 272 -22.83 -19.12 14.18
C GLU A 272 -21.82 -19.67 15.20
N GLY A 273 -21.98 -19.31 16.47
CA GLY A 273 -21.22 -19.90 17.58
C GLY A 273 -19.85 -19.31 17.84
N ALA A 274 -19.56 -18.13 17.30
CA ALA A 274 -18.28 -17.46 17.56
C ALA A 274 -18.18 -16.94 19.01
N ASP A 275 -16.98 -16.98 19.58
CA ASP A 275 -16.69 -16.46 20.93
C ASP A 275 -16.53 -14.93 20.92
N PRO A 276 -17.38 -14.17 21.63
CA PRO A 276 -17.31 -12.71 21.67
C PRO A 276 -16.19 -12.14 22.55
N SER A 277 -15.47 -12.97 23.28
CA SER A 277 -14.55 -12.53 24.33
C SER A 277 -13.47 -11.55 23.83
N ARG A 278 -12.99 -11.74 22.60
CA ARG A 278 -12.00 -10.86 21.98
C ARG A 278 -12.56 -9.46 21.73
N LEU A 279 -13.77 -9.37 21.17
CA LEU A 279 -14.46 -8.10 20.94
C LEU A 279 -14.77 -7.40 22.27
N GLU A 280 -15.27 -8.15 23.23
CA GLU A 280 -15.55 -7.62 24.56
C GLU A 280 -14.29 -7.06 25.24
N ASN A 281 -13.17 -7.78 25.10
CA ASN A 281 -11.90 -7.33 25.65
C ASN A 281 -11.41 -6.03 24.98
N MET A 282 -11.52 -5.93 23.67
CA MET A 282 -11.20 -4.69 22.94
C MET A 282 -12.07 -3.51 23.40
N ILE A 283 -13.36 -3.72 23.61
CA ILE A 283 -14.28 -2.69 24.11
C ILE A 283 -13.94 -2.32 25.57
N LYS A 284 -13.65 -3.31 26.40
CA LYS A 284 -13.32 -3.08 27.84
C LYS A 284 -12.02 -2.32 28.01
N THR A 285 -11.01 -2.71 27.29
CA THR A 285 -9.64 -2.18 27.46
C THR A 285 -9.38 -0.92 26.63
N GLY A 286 -10.13 -0.70 25.55
CA GLY A 286 -9.85 0.35 24.58
C GLY A 286 -8.55 0.11 23.80
N ALA A 287 -8.05 -1.11 23.80
CA ALA A 287 -6.80 -1.49 23.15
C ALA A 287 -7.01 -2.53 22.06
N VAL A 288 -6.22 -2.42 21.00
CA VAL A 288 -6.16 -3.43 19.96
C VAL A 288 -5.43 -4.66 20.50
N VAL A 289 -6.11 -5.80 20.51
CA VAL A 289 -5.50 -7.09 20.87
C VAL A 289 -4.93 -7.71 19.59
N ALA A 290 -3.62 -7.64 19.47
CA ALA A 290 -2.88 -8.31 18.41
C ALA A 290 -2.42 -9.68 18.90
N ASP A 291 -3.04 -10.71 18.39
CA ASP A 291 -2.59 -12.09 18.57
C ASP A 291 -2.63 -12.85 17.24
N ASP A 292 -1.87 -13.91 17.16
CA ASP A 292 -1.82 -14.76 15.96
C ASP A 292 -3.04 -15.74 15.86
N ALA A 293 -3.94 -15.69 16.82
CA ALA A 293 -5.07 -16.63 16.95
C ALA A 293 -6.12 -16.43 15.85
N SER A 294 -6.15 -15.26 15.22
CA SER A 294 -7.13 -14.98 14.17
C SER A 294 -6.95 -15.79 12.87
N ILE A 295 -5.87 -16.55 12.72
CA ILE A 295 -5.63 -17.37 11.52
C ILE A 295 -6.18 -18.80 11.68
N GLY A 296 -6.32 -19.28 12.90
CA GLY A 296 -6.58 -20.71 13.16
C GLY A 296 -7.88 -21.27 12.60
N SER A 297 -8.89 -20.44 12.36
CA SER A 297 -10.21 -20.87 11.88
C SER A 297 -10.46 -20.60 10.40
N ALA A 298 -9.53 -19.94 9.71
CA ALA A 298 -9.72 -19.51 8.31
C ALA A 298 -9.09 -20.44 7.27
N HIS A 299 -8.43 -21.53 7.71
CA HIS A 299 -7.71 -22.46 6.82
C HIS A 299 -8.23 -23.88 6.95
#